data_b66b01c616e2938da0236ac829a7fc29
#
_entry.id   b66b01c616e2938da0236ac829a7fc29
#
_cell.length_a   1.000
_cell.length_b   1.000
_cell.length_c   1.000
_cell.angle_alpha   90.00
_cell.angle_beta   90.00
_cell.angle_gamma   90.00
#
_symmetry.space_group_name_H-M   'P 1'
#
loop_
_entity.id
_entity.type
_entity.pdbx_description
1 polymer ?
#
loop_
_entity_poly.entity_id
_entity_poly.type
_entity_poly.pdbx_seq_one_letter_code
_entity_poly.pdbx_strand_id
1 'polypeptide(L)'
;AMVTALALTACAGGFDASKYVQGVLNNIYLGDSAAYMEMVDITAEEAKEEYEQGVEVEADFFLQYYGLDTVSDEVYQEIVDMYHQIYSKSKFEVKEAVKNGDDFNVEVVISPIDVIVNSEDAISAAVDEFIANANADDYADEQAVNDALAKLVVDTINGNMANLGYQTEKSIIVKVEKDAQGYYGISDDAISALDQDMIAY
;
A
#
# COMPACT_ATOMS: atom_id res chain seq x y z
N ALA A 1 7.59 -4.27 1.95
CA ALA A 1 6.88 -5.50 2.31
C ALA A 1 7.54 -6.67 1.60
N MET A 2 7.93 -7.70 2.33
CA MET A 2 8.59 -8.88 1.79
C MET A 2 7.51 -9.87 1.35
N VAL A 3 7.10 -9.83 0.07
CA VAL A 3 6.23 -10.87 -0.49
C VAL A 3 7.11 -12.02 -0.97
N THR A 4 7.53 -12.88 -0.05
CA THR A 4 8.35 -14.07 -0.32
C THR A 4 7.51 -15.33 -0.57
N ALA A 5 6.24 -15.18 -0.90
CA ALA A 5 5.39 -16.33 -1.18
C ALA A 5 5.73 -16.91 -2.55
N LEU A 6 6.39 -18.06 -2.53
CA LEU A 6 6.74 -18.82 -3.72
C LEU A 6 5.53 -19.58 -4.23
N ALA A 7 5.09 -19.28 -5.44
CA ALA A 7 4.00 -20.02 -6.08
C ALA A 7 4.42 -21.48 -6.35
N LEU A 8 3.59 -22.41 -5.94
CA LEU A 8 3.79 -23.82 -6.21
C LEU A 8 3.78 -24.08 -7.72
N THR A 9 4.68 -24.96 -8.17
CA THR A 9 4.68 -25.41 -9.56
C THR A 9 3.37 -26.11 -9.88
N ALA A 10 2.66 -25.57 -10.88
CA ALA A 10 1.36 -26.05 -11.29
C ALA A 10 1.32 -27.53 -11.61
N CYS A 11 0.34 -28.23 -11.04
CA CYS A 11 -0.09 -29.52 -11.54
C CYS A 11 -0.72 -29.36 -12.93
N ALA A 12 -0.23 -30.10 -13.93
CA ALA A 12 -0.86 -30.48 -15.21
C ALA A 12 -1.42 -29.39 -16.16
N GLY A 13 -1.42 -28.09 -15.81
CA GLY A 13 -1.97 -27.00 -16.66
C GLY A 13 -0.99 -25.87 -16.99
N GLY A 14 0.20 -25.87 -16.41
CA GLY A 14 1.16 -24.76 -16.49
C GLY A 14 0.90 -23.68 -15.41
N PHE A 15 1.92 -22.90 -15.09
CA PHE A 15 1.83 -21.77 -14.16
C PHE A 15 1.20 -20.56 -14.86
N ASP A 16 0.19 -19.96 -14.25
CA ASP A 16 -0.48 -18.74 -14.73
C ASP A 16 0.08 -17.53 -14.00
N ALA A 17 1.05 -16.85 -14.61
CA ALA A 17 1.70 -15.71 -14.02
C ALA A 17 0.77 -14.48 -13.88
N SER A 18 -0.21 -14.30 -14.78
CA SER A 18 -1.21 -13.22 -14.65
C SER A 18 -2.09 -13.44 -13.44
N LYS A 19 -2.61 -14.67 -13.27
CA LYS A 19 -3.44 -15.02 -12.10
C LYS A 19 -2.64 -14.90 -10.80
N TYR A 20 -1.36 -15.29 -10.82
CA TYR A 20 -0.48 -15.15 -9.66
C TYR A 20 -0.28 -13.69 -9.27
N VAL A 21 0.10 -12.82 -10.22
CA VAL A 21 0.26 -11.38 -9.98
C VAL A 21 -1.06 -10.76 -9.49
N GLN A 22 -2.19 -11.09 -10.14
CA GLN A 22 -3.51 -10.61 -9.72
C GLN A 22 -3.82 -11.01 -8.26
N GLY A 23 -3.54 -12.26 -7.89
CA GLY A 23 -3.75 -12.76 -6.51
C GLY A 23 -2.89 -12.03 -5.50
N VAL A 24 -1.59 -11.83 -5.81
CA VAL A 24 -0.67 -11.07 -4.95
C VAL A 24 -1.18 -9.64 -4.75
N LEU A 25 -1.54 -8.92 -5.83
CA LEU A 25 -1.99 -7.53 -5.74
C LEU A 25 -3.33 -7.40 -5.02
N ASN A 26 -4.25 -8.33 -5.23
CA ASN A 26 -5.51 -8.37 -4.48
C ASN A 26 -5.25 -8.52 -2.98
N ASN A 27 -4.29 -9.36 -2.60
CA ASN A 27 -3.96 -9.53 -1.19
C ASN A 27 -3.32 -8.27 -0.61
N ILE A 28 -2.24 -7.77 -1.21
CA ILE A 28 -1.45 -6.67 -0.63
C ILE A 28 -2.15 -5.31 -0.64
N TYR A 29 -3.09 -5.07 -1.57
CA TYR A 29 -3.81 -3.78 -1.65
C TYR A 29 -5.26 -3.86 -1.19
N LEU A 30 -5.96 -4.96 -1.45
CA LEU A 30 -7.39 -5.07 -1.14
C LEU A 30 -7.69 -5.98 0.05
N GLY A 31 -6.69 -6.69 0.60
CA GLY A 31 -6.88 -7.69 1.64
C GLY A 31 -7.69 -8.91 1.17
N ASP A 32 -7.83 -9.10 -0.16
CA ASP A 32 -8.52 -10.26 -0.73
C ASP A 32 -7.50 -11.35 -1.10
N SER A 33 -7.35 -12.32 -0.20
CA SER A 33 -6.39 -13.42 -0.32
C SER A 33 -6.90 -14.64 -1.12
N ALA A 34 -8.16 -14.67 -1.58
CA ALA A 34 -8.76 -15.87 -2.14
C ALA A 34 -7.98 -16.43 -3.35
N ALA A 35 -7.68 -15.58 -4.34
CA ALA A 35 -6.93 -15.99 -5.52
C ALA A 35 -5.43 -16.25 -5.21
N TYR A 36 -4.88 -15.55 -4.23
CA TYR A 36 -3.52 -15.72 -3.76
C TYR A 36 -3.31 -17.10 -3.12
N MET A 37 -4.20 -17.52 -2.22
CA MET A 37 -4.17 -18.82 -1.56
C MET A 37 -4.40 -20.01 -2.51
N GLU A 38 -5.00 -19.80 -3.68
CA GLU A 38 -5.08 -20.85 -4.71
C GLU A 38 -3.74 -21.12 -5.41
N MET A 39 -2.83 -20.13 -5.42
CA MET A 39 -1.57 -20.17 -6.16
C MET A 39 -0.35 -20.39 -5.26
N VAL A 40 -0.49 -20.12 -3.96
CA VAL A 40 0.60 -20.09 -2.97
C VAL A 40 0.20 -20.93 -1.76
N ASP A 41 1.15 -21.68 -1.22
CA ASP A 41 0.95 -22.45 0.02
C ASP A 41 1.06 -21.51 1.23
N ILE A 42 0.00 -20.77 1.49
CA ILE A 42 -0.12 -19.80 2.57
C ILE A 42 -1.47 -19.94 3.26
N THR A 43 -1.51 -19.74 4.57
CA THR A 43 -2.76 -19.72 5.33
C THR A 43 -3.47 -18.37 5.19
N ALA A 44 -4.76 -18.33 5.48
CA ALA A 44 -5.53 -17.07 5.49
C ALA A 44 -5.01 -16.08 6.56
N GLU A 45 -4.46 -16.60 7.68
CA GLU A 45 -3.89 -15.79 8.74
C GLU A 45 -2.58 -15.14 8.27
N GLU A 46 -1.68 -15.91 7.66
CA GLU A 46 -0.43 -15.38 7.08
C GLU A 46 -0.69 -14.37 5.96
N ALA A 47 -1.64 -14.65 5.07
CA ALA A 47 -2.01 -13.71 4.00
C ALA A 47 -2.58 -12.39 4.55
N LYS A 48 -3.37 -12.46 5.63
CA LYS A 48 -3.86 -11.29 6.33
C LYS A 48 -2.72 -10.52 7.00
N GLU A 49 -1.79 -11.22 7.63
CA GLU A 49 -0.62 -10.59 8.28
C GLU A 49 0.25 -9.84 7.26
N GLU A 50 0.47 -10.41 6.05
CA GLU A 50 1.16 -9.72 4.96
C GLU A 50 0.45 -8.42 4.54
N TYR A 51 -0.88 -8.44 4.43
CA TYR A 51 -1.67 -7.24 4.12
C TYR A 51 -1.53 -6.17 5.21
N GLU A 52 -1.70 -6.54 6.48
CA GLU A 52 -1.58 -5.60 7.61
C GLU A 52 -0.17 -4.99 7.68
N GLN A 53 0.88 -5.79 7.49
CA GLN A 53 2.26 -5.29 7.43
C GLN A 53 2.47 -4.28 6.29
N GLY A 54 1.84 -4.49 5.14
CA GLY A 54 1.87 -3.53 4.03
C GLY A 54 1.23 -2.20 4.40
N VAL A 55 0.09 -2.23 5.08
CA VAL A 55 -0.59 -1.02 5.57
C VAL A 55 0.22 -0.30 6.65
N GLU A 56 0.86 -1.05 7.56
CA GLU A 56 1.75 -0.47 8.59
C GLU A 56 2.97 0.23 7.97
N VAL A 57 3.54 -0.30 6.88
CA VAL A 57 4.63 0.36 6.14
C VAL A 57 4.19 1.74 5.62
N GLU A 58 2.96 1.86 5.12
CA GLU A 58 2.41 3.16 4.69
C GLU A 58 2.17 4.10 5.88
N ALA A 59 1.73 3.57 7.02
CA ALA A 59 1.58 4.37 8.23
C ALA A 59 2.95 4.91 8.73
N ASP A 60 4.00 4.09 8.67
CA ASP A 60 5.37 4.52 8.97
C ASP A 60 5.87 5.57 7.97
N PHE A 61 5.56 5.39 6.67
CA PHE A 61 5.89 6.39 5.66
C PHE A 61 5.15 7.71 5.89
N PHE A 62 3.88 7.69 6.31
CA PHE A 62 3.13 8.88 6.70
C PHE A 62 3.84 9.66 7.80
N LEU A 63 4.28 9.00 8.86
CA LEU A 63 5.01 9.66 9.95
C LEU A 63 6.30 10.32 9.43
N GLN A 64 7.06 9.61 8.59
CA GLN A 64 8.26 10.13 7.98
C GLN A 64 7.97 11.31 7.04
N TYR A 65 6.93 11.22 6.20
CA TYR A 65 6.57 12.23 5.22
C TYR A 65 6.16 13.56 5.87
N TYR A 66 5.41 13.49 6.97
CA TYR A 66 4.98 14.67 7.73
C TYR A 66 5.96 15.08 8.85
N GLY A 67 7.09 14.39 9.00
CA GLY A 67 8.12 14.71 10.00
C GLY A 67 7.69 14.50 11.43
N LEU A 68 6.87 13.47 11.68
CA LEU A 68 6.36 13.10 13.00
C LEU A 68 7.19 11.93 13.55
N ASP A 69 8.05 12.18 14.55
CA ASP A 69 8.99 11.16 15.03
C ASP A 69 8.29 10.04 15.84
N THR A 70 7.34 10.41 16.70
CA THR A 70 6.60 9.47 17.55
C THR A 70 5.17 9.94 17.77
N VAL A 71 4.24 8.99 17.71
CA VAL A 71 2.83 9.19 18.07
C VAL A 71 2.40 8.11 19.05
N SER A 72 1.25 8.30 19.72
CA SER A 72 0.65 7.26 20.57
C SER A 72 0.12 6.10 19.73
N ASP A 73 -0.01 4.92 20.34
CA ASP A 73 -0.58 3.73 19.69
C ASP A 73 -2.00 4.00 19.15
N GLU A 74 -2.79 4.82 19.85
CA GLU A 74 -4.13 5.21 19.41
C GLU A 74 -4.09 5.98 18.09
N VAL A 75 -3.20 6.98 18.00
CA VAL A 75 -3.05 7.81 16.80
C VAL A 75 -2.43 7.01 15.66
N TYR A 76 -1.47 6.14 15.95
CA TYR A 76 -0.91 5.23 14.97
C TYR A 76 -2.00 4.34 14.34
N GLN A 77 -2.91 3.81 15.16
CA GLN A 77 -4.04 3.02 14.67
C GLN A 77 -4.99 3.85 13.79
N GLU A 78 -5.24 5.13 14.11
CA GLU A 78 -6.04 6.02 13.26
C GLU A 78 -5.40 6.21 11.88
N ILE A 79 -4.05 6.30 11.81
CA ILE A 79 -3.30 6.37 10.54
C ILE A 79 -3.47 5.05 9.76
N VAL A 80 -3.30 3.91 10.41
CA VAL A 80 -3.50 2.58 9.81
C VAL A 80 -4.93 2.45 9.26
N ASP A 81 -5.94 2.83 10.03
CA ASP A 81 -7.35 2.77 9.63
C ASP A 81 -7.65 3.66 8.42
N MET A 82 -7.00 4.83 8.33
CA MET A 82 -7.08 5.71 7.16
C MET A 82 -6.51 5.01 5.92
N TYR A 83 -5.34 4.37 6.02
CA TYR A 83 -4.74 3.65 4.88
C TYR A 83 -5.54 2.41 4.47
N HIS A 84 -6.17 1.69 5.39
CA HIS A 84 -7.15 0.64 5.06
C HIS A 84 -8.27 1.18 4.16
N GLN A 85 -8.80 2.37 4.49
CA GLN A 85 -9.83 2.99 3.67
C GLN A 85 -9.30 3.40 2.29
N ILE A 86 -8.11 3.99 2.22
CA ILE A 86 -7.46 4.40 0.96
C ILE A 86 -7.21 3.17 0.09
N TYR A 87 -6.55 2.14 0.62
CA TYR A 87 -6.24 0.92 -0.12
C TYR A 87 -7.48 0.14 -0.58
N SER A 88 -8.59 0.22 0.14
CA SER A 88 -9.87 -0.36 -0.31
C SER A 88 -10.36 0.24 -1.64
N LYS A 89 -9.78 1.35 -2.09
CA LYS A 89 -10.06 2.04 -3.36
C LYS A 89 -8.98 1.80 -4.41
N SER A 90 -8.00 0.93 -4.15
CA SER A 90 -6.95 0.61 -5.11
C SER A 90 -7.54 0.12 -6.43
N LYS A 91 -7.02 0.67 -7.53
CA LYS A 91 -7.47 0.35 -8.87
C LYS A 91 -6.27 0.01 -9.74
N PHE A 92 -6.26 -1.22 -10.20
CA PHE A 92 -5.20 -1.75 -11.07
C PHE A 92 -5.78 -2.78 -12.04
N GLU A 93 -5.08 -2.98 -13.15
CA GLU A 93 -5.40 -3.99 -14.16
C GLU A 93 -4.15 -4.81 -14.45
N VAL A 94 -4.23 -6.12 -14.26
CA VAL A 94 -3.17 -7.07 -14.59
C VAL A 94 -3.40 -7.59 -16.01
N LYS A 95 -2.44 -7.35 -16.90
CA LYS A 95 -2.50 -7.79 -18.29
C LYS A 95 -2.05 -9.25 -18.43
N GLU A 96 -2.23 -9.80 -19.64
CA GLU A 96 -1.78 -11.14 -19.96
C GLU A 96 -0.26 -11.26 -19.86
N ALA A 97 0.23 -12.32 -19.21
CA ALA A 97 1.64 -12.57 -19.01
C ALA A 97 2.33 -12.93 -20.34
N VAL A 98 3.49 -12.34 -20.56
CA VAL A 98 4.36 -12.65 -21.69
C VAL A 98 5.53 -13.49 -21.21
N LYS A 99 5.70 -14.69 -21.77
CA LYS A 99 6.80 -15.57 -21.43
C LYS A 99 8.14 -14.98 -21.87
N ASN A 100 9.13 -15.02 -20.98
CA ASN A 100 10.49 -14.53 -21.22
C ASN A 100 11.51 -15.57 -20.73
N GLY A 101 11.85 -16.54 -21.57
CA GLY A 101 12.67 -17.69 -21.18
C GLY A 101 11.91 -18.59 -20.21
N ASP A 102 12.45 -18.78 -19.01
CA ASP A 102 11.80 -19.50 -17.91
C ASP A 102 10.93 -18.60 -17.03
N ASP A 103 11.05 -17.27 -17.19
CA ASP A 103 10.34 -16.24 -16.45
C ASP A 103 9.11 -15.73 -17.22
N PHE A 104 8.38 -14.80 -16.59
CA PHE A 104 7.28 -14.07 -17.22
C PHE A 104 7.39 -12.56 -16.95
N ASN A 105 6.96 -11.75 -17.92
CA ASN A 105 6.72 -10.33 -17.75
C ASN A 105 5.20 -10.11 -17.73
N VAL A 106 4.72 -9.43 -16.69
CA VAL A 106 3.31 -9.10 -16.52
C VAL A 106 3.17 -7.60 -16.43
N GLU A 107 2.49 -6.99 -17.38
CA GLU A 107 2.18 -5.57 -17.31
C GLU A 107 1.04 -5.35 -16.31
N VAL A 108 1.27 -4.43 -15.37
CA VAL A 108 0.26 -3.94 -14.42
C VAL A 108 0.03 -2.47 -14.69
N VAL A 109 -1.22 -2.11 -14.96
CA VAL A 109 -1.65 -0.73 -15.10
C VAL A 109 -2.27 -0.28 -13.80
N ILE A 110 -1.72 0.76 -13.18
CA ILE A 110 -2.18 1.33 -11.90
C ILE A 110 -2.83 2.67 -12.16
N SER A 111 -3.94 2.94 -11.49
CA SER A 111 -4.53 4.27 -11.37
C SER A 111 -4.14 4.85 -10.00
N PRO A 112 -3.13 5.73 -9.91
CA PRO A 112 -2.66 6.26 -8.62
C PRO A 112 -3.79 6.98 -7.88
N ILE A 113 -4.01 6.63 -6.62
CA ILE A 113 -5.01 7.28 -5.75
C ILE A 113 -4.52 8.67 -5.40
N ASP A 114 -5.37 9.70 -5.57
CA ASP A 114 -4.97 11.10 -5.47
C ASP A 114 -5.44 11.83 -4.19
N VAL A 115 -6.06 11.13 -3.25
CA VAL A 115 -6.67 11.77 -2.07
C VAL A 115 -5.67 12.52 -1.20
N ILE A 116 -4.43 12.00 -1.05
CA ILE A 116 -3.39 12.64 -0.23
C ILE A 116 -2.89 13.90 -0.92
N VAL A 117 -2.40 13.81 -2.16
CA VAL A 117 -1.90 14.98 -2.90
C VAL A 117 -2.97 16.06 -3.08
N ASN A 118 -4.24 15.69 -3.26
CA ASN A 118 -5.35 16.65 -3.35
C ASN A 118 -5.75 17.25 -1.99
N SER A 119 -5.24 16.73 -0.88
CA SER A 119 -5.45 17.27 0.47
C SER A 119 -4.35 18.20 0.93
N GLU A 120 -3.21 18.30 0.22
CA GLU A 120 -2.02 19.03 0.67
C GLU A 120 -2.28 20.51 0.98
N ASP A 121 -3.03 21.22 0.14
CA ASP A 121 -3.36 22.62 0.39
C ASP A 121 -4.21 22.80 1.66
N ALA A 122 -5.16 21.89 1.88
CA ALA A 122 -6.01 21.91 3.08
C ALA A 122 -5.22 21.51 4.33
N ILE A 123 -4.31 20.52 4.21
CA ILE A 123 -3.39 20.12 5.30
C ILE A 123 -2.49 21.29 5.68
N SER A 124 -1.87 21.94 4.70
CA SER A 124 -1.00 23.10 4.93
C SER A 124 -1.74 24.22 5.66
N ALA A 125 -2.94 24.58 5.22
CA ALA A 125 -3.75 25.59 5.85
C ALA A 125 -4.16 25.23 7.30
N ALA A 126 -4.51 23.96 7.53
CA ALA A 126 -4.88 23.47 8.85
C ALA A 126 -3.68 23.45 9.81
N VAL A 127 -2.50 23.08 9.34
CA VAL A 127 -1.24 23.09 10.11
C VAL A 127 -0.85 24.53 10.44
N ASP A 128 -0.95 25.47 9.50
CA ASP A 128 -0.67 26.89 9.74
C ASP A 128 -1.61 27.47 10.80
N GLU A 129 -2.90 27.15 10.75
CA GLU A 129 -3.88 27.57 11.75
C GLU A 129 -3.58 26.94 13.13
N PHE A 130 -3.21 25.67 13.15
CA PHE A 130 -2.80 24.99 14.38
C PHE A 130 -1.59 25.69 15.01
N ILE A 131 -0.53 25.94 14.25
CA ILE A 131 0.68 26.59 14.73
C ILE A 131 0.39 28.02 15.24
N ALA A 132 -0.48 28.77 14.55
CA ALA A 132 -0.83 30.14 14.92
C ALA A 132 -1.63 30.22 16.23
N ASN A 133 -2.39 29.17 16.56
CA ASN A 133 -3.27 29.14 17.73
C ASN A 133 -2.76 28.23 18.86
N ALA A 134 -1.77 27.36 18.60
CA ALA A 134 -1.24 26.45 19.59
C ALA A 134 -0.51 27.22 20.71
N ASN A 135 -0.84 26.86 21.96
CA ASN A 135 -0.09 27.31 23.12
C ASN A 135 0.75 26.11 23.62
N ALA A 136 2.06 26.30 23.76
CA ALA A 136 2.96 25.23 24.22
C ALA A 136 2.55 24.62 25.57
N ASP A 137 1.88 25.40 26.41
CA ASP A 137 1.40 24.94 27.73
C ASP A 137 0.19 23.97 27.63
N ASP A 138 -0.43 23.86 26.45
CA ASP A 138 -1.57 22.95 26.21
C ASP A 138 -1.11 21.49 25.93
N TYR A 139 0.17 21.27 25.70
CA TYR A 139 0.75 19.97 25.36
C TYR A 139 1.71 19.50 26.45
N ALA A 140 1.55 18.26 26.89
CA ALA A 140 2.36 17.69 27.96
C ALA A 140 3.83 17.46 27.54
N ASP A 141 4.02 17.07 26.28
CA ASP A 141 5.31 16.73 25.69
C ASP A 141 5.26 16.76 24.15
N GLU A 142 6.36 16.42 23.51
CA GLU A 142 6.51 16.37 22.05
C GLU A 142 5.57 15.34 21.40
N GLN A 143 5.35 14.19 22.04
CA GLN A 143 4.41 13.18 21.53
C GLN A 143 2.97 13.75 21.46
N ALA A 144 2.53 14.51 22.47
CA ALA A 144 1.20 15.12 22.45
C ALA A 144 1.04 16.13 21.30
N VAL A 145 2.12 16.83 20.92
CA VAL A 145 2.13 17.72 19.75
C VAL A 145 2.04 16.91 18.46
N ASN A 146 2.84 15.85 18.35
CA ASN A 146 2.83 14.95 17.18
C ASN A 146 1.46 14.28 17.02
N ASP A 147 0.85 13.83 18.12
CA ASP A 147 -0.50 13.27 18.11
C ASP A 147 -1.53 14.25 17.55
N ALA A 148 -1.49 15.50 18.02
CA ALA A 148 -2.39 16.53 17.55
C ALA A 148 -2.20 16.85 16.06
N LEU A 149 -0.95 16.94 15.61
CA LEU A 149 -0.63 17.18 14.20
C LEU A 149 -1.03 15.98 13.32
N ALA A 150 -0.72 14.76 13.73
CA ALA A 150 -1.10 13.56 13.01
C ALA A 150 -2.62 13.45 12.84
N LYS A 151 -3.38 13.65 13.94
CA LYS A 151 -4.85 13.67 13.90
C LYS A 151 -5.39 14.73 12.96
N LEU A 152 -4.81 15.92 12.97
CA LEU A 152 -5.20 17.01 12.08
C LEU A 152 -5.03 16.62 10.60
N VAL A 153 -3.91 15.98 10.26
CA VAL A 153 -3.64 15.51 8.90
C VAL A 153 -4.59 14.37 8.52
N VAL A 154 -4.76 13.37 9.39
CA VAL A 154 -5.67 12.24 9.19
C VAL A 154 -7.11 12.72 8.99
N ASP A 155 -7.59 13.62 9.83
CA ASP A 155 -8.94 14.18 9.74
C ASP A 155 -9.15 14.96 8.44
N THR A 156 -8.14 15.70 8.00
CA THR A 156 -8.19 16.45 6.74
C THR A 156 -8.28 15.51 5.54
N ILE A 157 -7.45 14.45 5.50
CA ILE A 157 -7.50 13.44 4.45
C ILE A 157 -8.85 12.70 4.47
N ASN A 158 -9.30 12.24 5.65
CA ASN A 158 -10.58 11.56 5.81
C ASN A 158 -11.76 12.44 5.38
N GLY A 159 -11.70 13.74 5.68
CA GLY A 159 -12.69 14.72 5.20
C GLY A 159 -12.75 14.84 3.69
N ASN A 160 -11.63 14.55 2.99
CA ASN A 160 -11.53 14.60 1.54
C ASN A 160 -11.80 13.23 0.85
N MET A 161 -12.01 12.16 1.59
CA MET A 161 -12.24 10.81 1.02
C MET A 161 -13.43 10.74 0.05
N ALA A 162 -14.44 11.60 0.25
CA ALA A 162 -15.59 11.68 -0.68
C ALA A 162 -15.20 12.21 -2.07
N ASN A 163 -14.07 12.90 -2.19
CA ASN A 163 -13.53 13.47 -3.42
C ASN A 163 -12.36 12.65 -3.99
N LEU A 164 -12.07 11.48 -3.39
CA LEU A 164 -11.02 10.60 -3.86
C LEU A 164 -11.21 10.29 -5.34
N GLY A 165 -10.18 10.51 -6.12
CA GLY A 165 -10.08 10.20 -7.51
C GLY A 165 -8.75 9.51 -7.83
N TYR A 166 -8.38 9.55 -9.09
CA TYR A 166 -7.18 8.88 -9.58
C TYR A 166 -6.43 9.78 -10.55
N GLN A 167 -5.12 9.72 -10.50
CA GLN A 167 -4.25 10.35 -11.49
C GLN A 167 -4.18 9.54 -12.79
N THR A 168 -3.43 10.06 -13.76
CA THR A 168 -3.15 9.36 -15.01
C THR A 168 -2.55 7.99 -14.74
N GLU A 169 -3.11 6.98 -15.39
CA GLU A 169 -2.65 5.59 -15.28
C GLU A 169 -1.16 5.46 -15.59
N LYS A 170 -0.50 4.58 -14.84
CA LYS A 170 0.91 4.22 -15.01
C LYS A 170 1.01 2.73 -15.29
N SER A 171 1.91 2.37 -16.20
CA SER A 171 2.18 0.98 -16.57
C SER A 171 3.52 0.53 -16.01
N ILE A 172 3.52 -0.58 -15.29
CA ILE A 172 4.70 -1.18 -14.66
C ILE A 172 4.82 -2.62 -15.15
N ILE A 173 6.02 -3.03 -15.55
CA ILE A 173 6.31 -4.42 -15.90
C ILE A 173 6.79 -5.14 -14.64
N VAL A 174 5.97 -6.07 -14.18
CA VAL A 174 6.29 -6.97 -13.09
C VAL A 174 6.93 -8.21 -13.66
N LYS A 175 8.18 -8.48 -13.25
CA LYS A 175 8.89 -9.70 -13.60
C LYS A 175 8.53 -10.79 -12.59
N VAL A 176 8.06 -11.92 -13.08
CA VAL A 176 7.84 -13.15 -12.31
C VAL A 176 8.94 -14.11 -12.62
N GLU A 177 9.84 -14.32 -11.67
CA GLU A 177 11.07 -15.07 -11.85
C GLU A 177 10.95 -16.48 -11.31
N LYS A 178 11.54 -17.44 -12.04
CA LYS A 178 11.65 -18.82 -11.61
C LYS A 178 12.95 -19.05 -10.87
N ASP A 179 12.87 -19.53 -9.64
CA ASP A 179 14.05 -19.88 -8.87
C ASP A 179 14.69 -21.23 -9.29
N ALA A 180 15.83 -21.56 -8.67
CA ALA A 180 16.57 -22.80 -8.95
C ALA A 180 15.80 -24.07 -8.51
N GLN A 181 14.81 -23.94 -7.63
CA GLN A 181 13.93 -25.01 -7.15
C GLN A 181 12.69 -25.19 -8.04
N GLY A 182 12.45 -24.22 -8.95
CA GLY A 182 11.32 -24.26 -9.88
C GLY A 182 10.09 -23.48 -9.41
N TYR A 183 10.19 -22.73 -8.31
CA TYR A 183 9.13 -21.87 -7.83
C TYR A 183 9.18 -20.50 -8.52
N TYR A 184 8.01 -19.87 -8.62
CA TYR A 184 7.89 -18.53 -9.18
C TYR A 184 7.67 -17.49 -8.07
N GLY A 185 8.28 -16.32 -8.21
CA GLY A 185 8.16 -15.21 -7.27
C GLY A 185 8.24 -13.85 -7.96
N ILE A 186 7.73 -12.82 -7.29
CA ILE A 186 7.87 -11.42 -7.68
C ILE A 186 8.98 -10.83 -6.81
N SER A 187 9.90 -10.06 -7.40
CA SER A 187 10.97 -9.41 -6.66
C SER A 187 10.45 -8.28 -5.77
N ASP A 188 11.14 -8.02 -4.65
CA ASP A 188 10.85 -6.90 -3.77
C ASP A 188 10.92 -5.54 -4.50
N ASP A 189 11.85 -5.40 -5.46
CA ASP A 189 11.97 -4.19 -6.28
C ASP A 189 10.71 -3.94 -7.13
N ALA A 190 10.09 -5.01 -7.66
CA ALA A 190 8.85 -4.89 -8.44
C ALA A 190 7.67 -4.49 -7.55
N ILE A 191 7.56 -5.05 -6.35
CA ILE A 191 6.53 -4.64 -5.38
C ILE A 191 6.76 -3.20 -4.94
N SER A 192 8.00 -2.81 -4.62
CA SER A 192 8.32 -1.41 -4.26
C SER A 192 7.97 -0.42 -5.37
N ALA A 193 8.17 -0.78 -6.65
CA ALA A 193 7.78 0.07 -7.77
C ALA A 193 6.26 0.24 -7.89
N LEU A 194 5.49 -0.81 -7.57
CA LEU A 194 4.04 -0.75 -7.52
C LEU A 194 3.55 0.12 -6.35
N ASP A 195 4.15 -0.05 -5.16
CA ASP A 195 3.81 0.71 -3.95
C ASP A 195 4.03 2.21 -4.16
N GLN A 196 5.15 2.61 -4.77
CA GLN A 196 5.47 4.02 -5.07
C GLN A 196 4.44 4.70 -5.97
N ASP A 197 3.72 3.94 -6.77
CA ASP A 197 2.76 4.47 -7.75
C ASP A 197 1.29 4.22 -7.36
N MET A 198 1.01 3.46 -6.28
CA MET A 198 -0.37 3.15 -5.87
C MET A 198 -1.07 4.36 -5.25
N ILE A 199 -0.37 5.15 -4.46
CA ILE A 199 -0.86 6.38 -3.83
C ILE A 199 0.00 7.56 -4.30
N ALA A 200 -0.63 8.65 -4.71
CA ALA A 200 0.04 9.89 -5.07
C ALA A 200 0.22 10.78 -3.84
N TYR A 201 1.46 11.19 -3.61
CA TYR A 201 1.87 12.12 -2.56
C TYR A 201 2.33 13.44 -3.16
#